data_d74e7061323bebf738bb34f33c98927b
#
_entry.id   d74e7061323bebf738bb34f33c98927b
#
_cell.length_a   1.000
_cell.length_b   1.000
_cell.length_c   1.000
_cell.angle_alpha   90.00
_cell.angle_beta   90.00
_cell.angle_gamma   90.00
#
_symmetry.space_group_name_H-M   'P 1'
#
loop_
_entity.id
_entity.type
_entity.pdbx_description
1 polymer ?
#
loop_
_entity_poly.entity_id
_entity_poly.type
_entity_poly.pdbx_seq_one_letter_code
_entity_poly.pdbx_strand_id
1 'polypeptide(L)'
;MSKIYTSADRLIGKTPLLELTHIEKKYGLKAKVLAKLEYFNPAGSVKDRVAKKMLDDAEAAGKLTPESVIIEPTSGNTGIGLASVAAARGYRIIIVMPETMSVERRQLMKAYGAELVLTDGTKGMKGAIEKADELAKEIPNSLIPGQFVNPSNPKAHYETTGPEIFEDTDGEVDIFVAGVGTGGTVTGVGEYLKEKKPSVKIVAVEPESSPVLSKGVAGAHKIQGIGAGFVPEVLDTKVYDEIIPVSNEAAFETGRLIGRSEGVLVGISSGAAAYAAVELAKRPENAGKTIVVLLPDTGDRYLSTPLFGD
;
A
#
# COMPACT_ATOMS: atom_id res chain seq x y z
N MET A 1 17.21 -14.50 -22.20
CA MET A 1 15.73 -14.51 -22.26
C MET A 1 15.25 -13.15 -22.74
N SER A 2 14.22 -13.12 -23.60
CA SER A 2 13.61 -11.86 -24.07
C SER A 2 13.00 -11.10 -22.87
N LYS A 3 13.24 -9.77 -22.82
CA LYS A 3 12.63 -8.85 -21.82
C LYS A 3 11.36 -8.17 -22.38
N ILE A 4 10.72 -8.77 -23.36
CA ILE A 4 9.47 -8.25 -23.95
C ILE A 4 8.30 -8.81 -23.16
N TYR A 5 7.50 -7.91 -22.60
CA TYR A 5 6.28 -8.24 -21.86
C TYR A 5 5.06 -8.03 -22.77
N THR A 6 4.10 -8.92 -22.73
CA THR A 6 2.89 -8.89 -23.57
C THR A 6 1.68 -8.29 -22.87
N SER A 7 1.81 -7.96 -21.59
CA SER A 7 0.77 -7.31 -20.77
C SER A 7 1.40 -6.46 -19.68
N ALA A 8 0.82 -5.30 -19.37
CA ALA A 8 1.32 -4.39 -18.35
C ALA A 8 1.30 -5.00 -16.94
N ASP A 9 0.33 -5.85 -16.64
CA ASP A 9 0.22 -6.51 -15.33
C ASP A 9 1.37 -7.49 -15.03
N ARG A 10 2.13 -7.93 -16.05
CA ARG A 10 3.34 -8.74 -15.90
C ARG A 10 4.56 -7.93 -15.47
N LEU A 11 4.48 -6.60 -15.49
CA LEU A 11 5.52 -5.70 -14.99
C LEU A 11 5.40 -5.47 -13.48
N ILE A 12 4.30 -5.90 -12.86
CA ILE A 12 4.03 -5.72 -11.43
C ILE A 12 5.03 -6.55 -10.60
N GLY A 13 5.56 -5.92 -9.55
CA GLY A 13 6.53 -6.53 -8.65
C GLY A 13 7.99 -6.30 -9.08
N LYS A 14 8.92 -7.03 -8.46
CA LYS A 14 10.36 -6.90 -8.65
C LYS A 14 10.85 -5.45 -8.50
N THR A 15 10.25 -4.75 -7.55
CA THR A 15 10.59 -3.37 -7.23
C THR A 15 11.94 -3.29 -6.52
N PRO A 16 12.72 -2.21 -6.73
CA PRO A 16 14.06 -2.12 -6.16
C PRO A 16 14.06 -1.79 -4.67
N LEU A 17 15.16 -2.14 -3.99
CA LEU A 17 15.58 -1.54 -2.72
C LEU A 17 16.54 -0.38 -3.00
N LEU A 18 16.30 0.75 -2.32
CA LEU A 18 17.17 1.92 -2.31
C LEU A 18 17.70 2.14 -0.89
N GLU A 19 19.01 2.18 -0.71
CA GLU A 19 19.63 2.58 0.56
C GLU A 19 19.51 4.10 0.74
N LEU A 20 18.98 4.55 1.85
CA LEU A 20 18.75 5.97 2.15
C LEU A 20 20.02 6.61 2.73
N THR A 21 21.09 6.61 1.95
CA THR A 21 22.45 6.95 2.40
C THR A 21 22.61 8.40 2.87
N HIS A 22 21.88 9.35 2.27
CA HIS A 22 21.92 10.75 2.69
C HIS A 22 21.18 10.95 4.02
N ILE A 23 20.07 10.24 4.23
CA ILE A 23 19.31 10.24 5.49
C ILE A 23 20.15 9.59 6.59
N GLU A 24 20.78 8.44 6.32
CA GLU A 24 21.69 7.77 7.25
C GLU A 24 22.83 8.71 7.69
N LYS A 25 23.47 9.37 6.74
CA LYS A 25 24.54 10.35 7.02
C LYS A 25 24.05 11.55 7.81
N LYS A 26 22.88 12.11 7.42
CA LYS A 26 22.28 13.28 8.10
C LYS A 26 22.06 13.03 9.58
N TYR A 27 21.56 11.85 9.94
CA TYR A 27 21.24 11.50 11.33
C TYR A 27 22.33 10.68 12.03
N GLY A 28 23.46 10.39 11.37
CA GLY A 28 24.55 9.59 11.93
C GLY A 28 24.13 8.17 12.30
N LEU A 29 23.21 7.60 11.52
CA LEU A 29 22.64 6.28 11.79
C LEU A 29 23.72 5.19 11.73
N LYS A 30 23.64 4.20 12.62
CA LYS A 30 24.52 3.02 12.64
C LYS A 30 23.84 1.79 12.05
N ALA A 31 22.54 1.84 11.80
CA ALA A 31 21.78 0.86 11.08
C ALA A 31 21.68 1.27 9.60
N LYS A 32 21.56 0.27 8.71
CA LYS A 32 21.27 0.47 7.30
C LYS A 32 19.75 0.59 7.09
N VAL A 33 19.29 1.58 6.33
CA VAL A 33 17.88 1.80 6.01
C VAL A 33 17.62 1.64 4.52
N LEU A 34 16.94 0.57 4.15
CA LEU A 34 16.61 0.22 2.77
C LEU A 34 15.13 0.49 2.49
N ALA A 35 14.85 1.29 1.48
CA ALA A 35 13.50 1.61 1.03
C ALA A 35 13.06 0.68 -0.11
N LYS A 36 11.99 -0.09 0.09
CA LYS A 36 11.32 -0.87 -0.97
C LYS A 36 10.40 0.07 -1.75
N LEU A 37 10.79 0.43 -2.96
CA LEU A 37 10.15 1.47 -3.77
C LEU A 37 8.99 0.92 -4.59
N GLU A 38 7.80 0.87 -4.01
CA GLU A 38 6.62 0.28 -4.65
C GLU A 38 6.00 1.16 -5.76
N TYR A 39 6.45 2.41 -5.91
CA TYR A 39 6.03 3.25 -7.03
C TYR A 39 6.60 2.78 -8.39
N PHE A 40 7.57 1.87 -8.41
CA PHE A 40 8.03 1.23 -9.65
C PHE A 40 7.03 0.25 -10.25
N ASN A 41 5.98 -0.11 -9.56
CA ASN A 41 4.86 -0.82 -10.18
C ASN A 41 4.19 0.05 -11.27
N PRO A 42 3.63 -0.55 -12.34
CA PRO A 42 3.11 0.18 -13.50
C PRO A 42 2.07 1.25 -13.19
N ALA A 43 1.17 1.00 -12.23
CA ALA A 43 0.20 1.98 -11.79
C ALA A 43 0.68 2.80 -10.58
N GLY A 44 1.96 2.70 -10.21
CA GLY A 44 2.66 3.56 -9.27
C GLY A 44 2.41 3.27 -7.79
N SER A 45 1.97 2.08 -7.40
CA SER A 45 1.81 1.75 -5.99
C SER A 45 1.89 0.25 -5.67
N VAL A 46 2.07 -0.05 -4.38
CA VAL A 46 2.01 -1.39 -3.80
C VAL A 46 0.68 -2.12 -4.09
N LYS A 47 -0.40 -1.38 -4.33
CA LYS A 47 -1.73 -1.94 -4.57
C LYS A 47 -1.88 -2.60 -5.94
N ASP A 48 -0.96 -2.36 -6.86
CA ASP A 48 -0.90 -3.10 -8.13
C ASP A 48 -0.76 -4.59 -7.88
N ARG A 49 0.07 -4.99 -6.89
CA ARG A 49 0.24 -6.39 -6.47
C ARG A 49 -1.04 -7.00 -5.94
N VAL A 50 -1.72 -6.26 -5.07
CA VAL A 50 -2.99 -6.67 -4.46
C VAL A 50 -4.07 -6.82 -5.52
N ALA A 51 -4.21 -5.81 -6.40
CA ALA A 51 -5.16 -5.82 -7.50
C ALA A 51 -4.95 -7.03 -8.42
N LYS A 52 -3.71 -7.24 -8.86
CA LYS A 52 -3.37 -8.39 -9.69
C LYS A 52 -3.74 -9.71 -9.02
N LYS A 53 -3.34 -9.90 -7.76
CA LYS A 53 -3.57 -11.17 -7.05
C LYS A 53 -5.05 -11.45 -6.80
N MET A 54 -5.83 -10.43 -6.42
CA MET A 54 -7.27 -10.59 -6.24
C MET A 54 -7.96 -11.04 -7.54
N LEU A 55 -7.55 -10.48 -8.69
CA LEU A 55 -8.10 -10.88 -9.97
C LEU A 55 -7.57 -12.25 -10.44
N ASP A 56 -6.28 -12.56 -10.24
CA ASP A 56 -5.68 -13.88 -10.54
C ASP A 56 -6.44 -15.00 -9.81
N ASP A 57 -6.65 -14.84 -8.50
CA ASP A 57 -7.32 -15.85 -7.68
C ASP A 57 -8.83 -15.94 -8.03
N ALA A 58 -9.48 -14.83 -8.41
CA ALA A 58 -10.87 -14.84 -8.87
C ALA A 58 -11.04 -15.54 -10.22
N GLU A 59 -10.12 -15.32 -11.18
CA GLU A 59 -10.07 -16.04 -12.46
C GLU A 59 -9.85 -17.54 -12.23
N ALA A 60 -8.86 -17.89 -11.41
CA ALA A 60 -8.55 -19.29 -11.10
C ALA A 60 -9.71 -20.03 -10.42
N ALA A 61 -10.52 -19.30 -9.63
CA ALA A 61 -11.72 -19.84 -8.98
C ALA A 61 -12.98 -19.85 -9.88
N GLY A 62 -12.87 -19.37 -11.12
CA GLY A 62 -14.00 -19.24 -12.05
C GLY A 62 -15.03 -18.19 -11.64
N LYS A 63 -14.68 -17.28 -10.72
CA LYS A 63 -15.54 -16.19 -10.27
C LYS A 63 -15.44 -14.94 -11.14
N LEU A 64 -14.40 -14.84 -11.95
CA LEU A 64 -14.15 -13.76 -12.90
C LEU A 64 -14.02 -14.35 -14.29
N THR A 65 -14.92 -13.96 -15.20
CA THR A 65 -14.96 -14.36 -16.61
C THR A 65 -14.80 -13.14 -17.50
N PRO A 66 -14.53 -13.29 -18.81
CA PRO A 66 -14.39 -12.13 -19.72
C PRO A 66 -15.57 -11.18 -19.71
N GLU A 67 -16.77 -11.66 -19.41
CA GLU A 67 -18.01 -10.87 -19.36
C GLU A 67 -18.29 -10.28 -17.98
N SER A 68 -17.45 -10.57 -17.00
CA SER A 68 -17.64 -10.08 -15.62
C SER A 68 -17.41 -8.58 -15.52
N VAL A 69 -18.10 -7.97 -14.55
CA VAL A 69 -17.91 -6.55 -14.18
C VAL A 69 -17.27 -6.49 -12.79
N ILE A 70 -16.13 -5.87 -12.69
CA ILE A 70 -15.46 -5.62 -11.42
C ILE A 70 -16.05 -4.36 -10.79
N ILE A 71 -16.44 -4.42 -9.52
CA ILE A 71 -16.99 -3.28 -8.77
C ILE A 71 -16.20 -3.16 -7.48
N GLU A 72 -15.57 -2.01 -7.20
CA GLU A 72 -14.83 -1.82 -5.94
C GLU A 72 -15.15 -0.47 -5.31
N PRO A 73 -15.60 -0.44 -4.05
CA PRO A 73 -15.75 0.80 -3.30
C PRO A 73 -14.38 1.23 -2.74
N THR A 74 -13.74 2.16 -3.44
CA THR A 74 -12.42 2.67 -3.06
C THR A 74 -12.13 4.01 -3.69
N SER A 75 -11.43 4.87 -2.95
CA SER A 75 -10.95 6.16 -3.44
C SER A 75 -9.41 6.22 -3.58
N GLY A 76 -8.74 5.12 -3.27
CA GLY A 76 -7.29 5.08 -3.16
C GLY A 76 -6.57 4.29 -4.24
N ASN A 77 -5.35 3.92 -3.92
CA ASN A 77 -4.44 3.19 -4.82
C ASN A 77 -4.99 1.83 -5.27
N THR A 78 -5.86 1.19 -4.48
CA THR A 78 -6.50 -0.06 -4.88
C THR A 78 -7.37 0.11 -6.11
N GLY A 79 -8.15 1.19 -6.19
CA GLY A 79 -8.95 1.51 -7.38
C GLY A 79 -8.10 1.77 -8.60
N ILE A 80 -6.97 2.46 -8.44
CA ILE A 80 -6.02 2.72 -9.53
C ILE A 80 -5.38 1.42 -9.99
N GLY A 81 -4.91 0.58 -9.07
CA GLY A 81 -4.32 -0.72 -9.39
C GLY A 81 -5.31 -1.66 -10.09
N LEU A 82 -6.55 -1.76 -9.57
CA LEU A 82 -7.61 -2.56 -10.20
C LEU A 82 -7.96 -2.03 -11.60
N ALA A 83 -8.08 -0.71 -11.78
CA ALA A 83 -8.35 -0.11 -13.08
C ALA A 83 -7.23 -0.42 -14.09
N SER A 84 -5.97 -0.34 -13.68
CA SER A 84 -4.81 -0.68 -14.51
C SER A 84 -4.81 -2.15 -14.93
N VAL A 85 -5.02 -3.08 -13.99
CA VAL A 85 -5.05 -4.52 -14.30
C VAL A 85 -6.26 -4.88 -15.15
N ALA A 86 -7.44 -4.30 -14.84
CA ALA A 86 -8.65 -4.48 -15.64
C ALA A 86 -8.44 -4.02 -17.09
N ALA A 87 -7.85 -2.85 -17.30
CA ALA A 87 -7.51 -2.35 -18.63
C ALA A 87 -6.56 -3.29 -19.38
N ALA A 88 -5.52 -3.79 -18.71
CA ALA A 88 -4.56 -4.71 -19.30
C ALA A 88 -5.17 -6.06 -19.72
N ARG A 89 -6.26 -6.48 -19.07
CA ARG A 89 -6.96 -7.76 -19.30
C ARG A 89 -8.27 -7.63 -20.06
N GLY A 90 -8.74 -6.40 -20.32
CA GLY A 90 -9.99 -6.13 -21.05
C GLY A 90 -11.25 -6.29 -20.20
N TYR A 91 -11.15 -6.20 -18.87
CA TYR A 91 -12.32 -6.22 -17.99
C TYR A 91 -13.00 -4.86 -17.88
N ARG A 92 -14.33 -4.88 -17.83
CA ARG A 92 -15.13 -3.73 -17.40
C ARG A 92 -14.96 -3.53 -15.89
N ILE A 93 -14.74 -2.30 -15.46
CA ILE A 93 -14.58 -1.97 -14.02
C ILE A 93 -15.35 -0.71 -13.66
N ILE A 94 -16.04 -0.76 -12.53
CA ILE A 94 -16.76 0.34 -11.91
C ILE A 94 -16.12 0.62 -10.54
N ILE A 95 -15.62 1.83 -10.35
CA ILE A 95 -15.10 2.29 -9.05
C ILE A 95 -16.14 3.20 -8.41
N VAL A 96 -16.50 2.89 -7.17
CA VAL A 96 -17.48 3.64 -6.39
C VAL A 96 -16.76 4.42 -5.30
N MET A 97 -16.98 5.75 -5.24
CA MET A 97 -16.33 6.59 -4.22
C MET A 97 -17.14 7.84 -3.90
N PRO A 98 -16.93 8.45 -2.70
CA PRO A 98 -17.52 9.75 -2.39
C PRO A 98 -17.03 10.83 -3.35
N GLU A 99 -17.91 11.77 -3.68
CA GLU A 99 -17.59 12.90 -4.58
C GLU A 99 -16.53 13.88 -4.02
N THR A 100 -16.26 13.82 -2.72
CA THR A 100 -15.24 14.63 -2.04
C THR A 100 -13.82 14.14 -2.22
N MET A 101 -13.63 13.00 -2.89
CA MET A 101 -12.31 12.41 -3.09
C MET A 101 -11.50 13.14 -4.17
N SER A 102 -10.15 13.01 -4.09
CA SER A 102 -9.17 13.67 -4.95
C SER A 102 -9.50 13.59 -6.44
N VAL A 103 -9.47 14.74 -7.10
CA VAL A 103 -9.70 14.87 -8.55
C VAL A 103 -8.64 14.13 -9.34
N GLU A 104 -7.37 14.17 -8.90
CA GLU A 104 -6.23 13.51 -9.55
C GLU A 104 -6.44 12.00 -9.60
N ARG A 105 -6.88 11.40 -8.48
CA ARG A 105 -7.16 9.96 -8.42
C ARG A 105 -8.34 9.56 -9.30
N ARG A 106 -9.39 10.39 -9.33
CA ARG A 106 -10.53 10.18 -10.25
C ARG A 106 -10.08 10.23 -11.72
N GLN A 107 -9.21 11.18 -12.07
CA GLN A 107 -8.67 11.30 -13.42
C GLN A 107 -7.79 10.10 -13.79
N LEU A 108 -6.94 9.62 -12.89
CA LEU A 108 -6.13 8.42 -13.12
C LEU A 108 -7.00 7.19 -13.39
N MET A 109 -8.02 6.94 -12.58
CA MET A 109 -8.92 5.80 -12.78
C MET A 109 -9.66 5.89 -14.12
N LYS A 110 -10.16 7.09 -14.48
CA LYS A 110 -10.80 7.33 -15.78
C LYS A 110 -9.82 7.14 -16.95
N ALA A 111 -8.56 7.55 -16.80
CA ALA A 111 -7.54 7.37 -17.82
C ALA A 111 -7.26 5.88 -18.13
N TYR A 112 -7.42 5.00 -17.13
CA TYR A 112 -7.40 3.55 -17.33
C TYR A 112 -8.71 2.97 -17.87
N GLY A 113 -9.73 3.81 -18.12
CA GLY A 113 -11.03 3.37 -18.64
C GLY A 113 -12.03 2.91 -17.59
N ALA A 114 -11.78 3.13 -16.30
CA ALA A 114 -12.75 2.80 -15.25
C ALA A 114 -13.97 3.73 -15.31
N GLU A 115 -15.16 3.14 -15.13
CA GLU A 115 -16.39 3.88 -14.87
C GLU A 115 -16.38 4.34 -13.40
N LEU A 116 -16.71 5.63 -13.16
CA LEU A 116 -16.78 6.16 -11.80
C LEU A 116 -18.23 6.41 -11.41
N VAL A 117 -18.63 5.86 -10.26
CA VAL A 117 -19.89 6.17 -9.60
C VAL A 117 -19.58 6.99 -8.36
N LEU A 118 -19.99 8.25 -8.36
CA LEU A 118 -19.78 9.17 -7.24
C LEU A 118 -20.99 9.11 -6.31
N THR A 119 -20.73 8.99 -5.02
CA THR A 119 -21.76 8.99 -3.97
C THR A 119 -21.71 10.28 -3.17
N ASP A 120 -22.78 10.57 -2.43
CA ASP A 120 -22.88 11.73 -1.55
C ASP A 120 -21.69 11.76 -0.57
N GLY A 121 -20.91 12.83 -0.61
CA GLY A 121 -19.71 13.01 0.21
C GLY A 121 -19.98 12.97 1.72
N THR A 122 -21.20 13.35 2.16
CA THR A 122 -21.59 13.33 3.57
C THR A 122 -21.68 11.91 4.15
N LYS A 123 -21.91 10.91 3.29
CA LYS A 123 -21.96 9.49 3.66
C LYS A 123 -20.60 8.81 3.70
N GLY A 124 -19.55 9.49 3.22
CA GLY A 124 -18.19 8.96 3.17
C GLY A 124 -18.07 7.59 2.49
N MET A 125 -17.10 6.79 2.90
CA MET A 125 -16.89 5.45 2.34
C MET A 125 -18.05 4.47 2.60
N LYS A 126 -18.81 4.67 3.69
CA LYS A 126 -20.00 3.84 3.96
C LYS A 126 -21.01 3.94 2.82
N GLY A 127 -21.30 5.15 2.34
CA GLY A 127 -22.19 5.35 1.20
C GLY A 127 -21.67 4.74 -0.10
N ALA A 128 -20.34 4.73 -0.30
CA ALA A 128 -19.74 4.08 -1.45
C ALA A 128 -19.86 2.54 -1.39
N ILE A 129 -19.68 1.94 -0.21
CA ILE A 129 -19.86 0.50 0.01
C ILE A 129 -21.32 0.10 -0.25
N GLU A 130 -22.29 0.81 0.33
CA GLU A 130 -23.71 0.56 0.12
C GLU A 130 -24.09 0.62 -1.37
N LYS A 131 -23.54 1.60 -2.10
CA LYS A 131 -23.80 1.73 -3.54
C LYS A 131 -23.10 0.65 -4.38
N ALA A 132 -21.91 0.20 -4.00
CA ALA A 132 -21.24 -0.91 -4.64
C ALA A 132 -22.04 -2.22 -4.47
N ASP A 133 -22.56 -2.48 -3.28
CA ASP A 133 -23.42 -3.63 -2.99
C ASP A 133 -24.74 -3.60 -3.78
N GLU A 134 -25.34 -2.40 -3.95
CA GLU A 134 -26.51 -2.20 -4.79
C GLU A 134 -26.23 -2.54 -6.25
N LEU A 135 -25.15 -1.97 -6.82
CA LEU A 135 -24.73 -2.23 -8.18
C LEU A 135 -24.40 -3.71 -8.42
N ALA A 136 -23.78 -4.38 -7.46
CA ALA A 136 -23.47 -5.80 -7.56
C ALA A 136 -24.72 -6.69 -7.62
N LYS A 137 -25.84 -6.26 -7.02
CA LYS A 137 -27.14 -6.95 -7.13
C LYS A 137 -27.84 -6.68 -8.46
N GLU A 138 -27.64 -5.48 -9.01
CA GLU A 138 -28.28 -5.06 -10.28
C GLU A 138 -27.53 -5.57 -11.52
N ILE A 139 -26.20 -5.68 -11.44
CA ILE A 139 -25.36 -6.07 -12.56
C ILE A 139 -25.03 -7.56 -12.47
N PRO A 140 -25.58 -8.38 -13.37
CA PRO A 140 -25.28 -9.81 -13.42
C PRO A 140 -23.79 -10.05 -13.64
N ASN A 141 -23.26 -11.15 -13.09
CA ASN A 141 -21.87 -11.56 -13.25
C ASN A 141 -20.87 -10.48 -12.77
N SER A 142 -21.21 -9.75 -11.70
CA SER A 142 -20.32 -8.78 -11.08
C SER A 142 -19.54 -9.40 -9.93
N LEU A 143 -18.34 -8.83 -9.67
CA LEU A 143 -17.43 -9.23 -8.60
C LEU A 143 -16.98 -8.00 -7.82
N ILE A 144 -17.10 -8.05 -6.49
CA ILE A 144 -16.46 -7.10 -5.58
C ILE A 144 -15.20 -7.77 -5.02
N PRO A 145 -13.98 -7.33 -5.39
CA PRO A 145 -12.73 -7.89 -4.87
C PRO A 145 -12.58 -7.81 -3.36
N GLY A 146 -12.93 -6.68 -2.74
CA GLY A 146 -13.04 -6.54 -1.29
C GLY A 146 -11.70 -6.54 -0.54
N GLN A 147 -10.87 -5.54 -0.74
CA GLN A 147 -9.49 -5.47 -0.24
C GLN A 147 -9.30 -5.68 1.27
N PHE A 148 -10.31 -5.37 2.10
CA PHE A 148 -10.21 -5.47 3.57
C PHE A 148 -10.50 -6.86 4.13
N VAL A 149 -11.13 -7.72 3.32
CA VAL A 149 -11.59 -9.06 3.73
C VAL A 149 -11.04 -10.17 2.84
N ASN A 150 -10.46 -9.83 1.69
CA ASN A 150 -9.99 -10.81 0.71
C ASN A 150 -8.59 -11.34 1.05
N PRO A 151 -8.43 -12.65 1.32
CA PRO A 151 -7.15 -13.26 1.68
C PRO A 151 -6.09 -13.18 0.56
N SER A 152 -6.49 -12.91 -0.68
CA SER A 152 -5.56 -12.66 -1.78
C SER A 152 -4.70 -11.42 -1.56
N ASN A 153 -5.14 -10.48 -0.72
CA ASN A 153 -4.37 -9.29 -0.38
C ASN A 153 -3.07 -9.65 0.38
N PRO A 154 -3.08 -10.22 1.60
CA PRO A 154 -1.83 -10.64 2.25
C PRO A 154 -1.07 -11.70 1.44
N LYS A 155 -1.78 -12.58 0.75
CA LYS A 155 -1.17 -13.61 -0.11
C LYS A 155 -0.31 -13.00 -1.23
N ALA A 156 -0.71 -11.88 -1.84
CA ALA A 156 0.09 -11.16 -2.81
C ALA A 156 1.49 -10.80 -2.25
N HIS A 157 1.52 -10.36 -1.00
CA HIS A 157 2.77 -9.97 -0.33
C HIS A 157 3.59 -11.14 0.16
N TYR A 158 2.93 -12.19 0.63
CA TYR A 158 3.61 -13.44 1.02
C TYR A 158 4.30 -14.09 -0.19
N GLU A 159 3.64 -14.11 -1.35
CA GLU A 159 4.17 -14.75 -2.56
C GLU A 159 5.15 -13.88 -3.36
N THR A 160 5.17 -12.55 -3.17
CA THR A 160 5.99 -11.65 -4.00
C THR A 160 6.85 -10.68 -3.19
N THR A 161 6.27 -9.79 -2.43
CA THR A 161 6.99 -8.71 -1.71
C THR A 161 7.94 -9.26 -0.66
N GLY A 162 7.49 -10.25 0.13
CA GLY A 162 8.32 -10.92 1.13
C GLY A 162 9.53 -11.63 0.54
N PRO A 163 9.35 -12.52 -0.46
CA PRO A 163 10.46 -13.15 -1.19
C PRO A 163 11.44 -12.13 -1.78
N GLU A 164 10.96 -11.10 -2.47
CA GLU A 164 11.83 -10.07 -3.06
C GLU A 164 12.68 -9.37 -2.00
N ILE A 165 12.11 -8.99 -0.85
CA ILE A 165 12.87 -8.36 0.24
C ILE A 165 13.94 -9.31 0.78
N PHE A 166 13.57 -10.56 1.01
CA PHE A 166 14.51 -11.56 1.54
C PHE A 166 15.67 -11.85 0.59
N GLU A 167 15.37 -12.03 -0.70
CA GLU A 167 16.35 -12.28 -1.75
C GLU A 167 17.25 -11.07 -1.99
N ASP A 168 16.67 -9.86 -2.14
CA ASP A 168 17.41 -8.62 -2.40
C ASP A 168 18.32 -8.19 -1.24
N THR A 169 18.10 -8.72 -0.03
CA THR A 169 18.94 -8.49 1.14
C THR A 169 19.84 -9.67 1.48
N ASP A 170 19.92 -10.71 0.64
CA ASP A 170 20.63 -11.97 0.94
C ASP A 170 20.21 -12.57 2.31
N GLY A 171 18.96 -12.34 2.72
CA GLY A 171 18.43 -12.76 4.02
C GLY A 171 18.87 -11.90 5.22
N GLU A 172 19.59 -10.80 4.99
CA GLU A 172 20.14 -9.95 6.06
C GLU A 172 19.12 -8.95 6.65
N VAL A 173 17.86 -8.98 6.24
CA VAL A 173 16.82 -8.13 6.83
C VAL A 173 16.61 -8.48 8.30
N ASP A 174 16.74 -7.50 9.20
CA ASP A 174 16.55 -7.65 10.65
C ASP A 174 15.23 -7.04 11.13
N ILE A 175 14.80 -5.94 10.50
CA ILE A 175 13.57 -5.24 10.83
C ILE A 175 12.84 -4.89 9.53
N PHE A 176 11.54 -5.20 9.46
CA PHE A 176 10.67 -4.76 8.39
C PHE A 176 9.63 -3.77 8.92
N VAL A 177 9.47 -2.64 8.22
CA VAL A 177 8.58 -1.54 8.62
C VAL A 177 7.57 -1.27 7.50
N ALA A 178 6.30 -1.25 7.83
CA ALA A 178 5.26 -0.85 6.89
C ALA A 178 4.05 -0.18 7.57
N GLY A 179 3.43 0.77 6.89
CA GLY A 179 2.17 1.38 7.29
C GLY A 179 0.99 0.42 7.14
N VAL A 180 0.03 0.50 8.05
CA VAL A 180 -1.16 -0.35 8.06
C VAL A 180 -2.36 0.41 7.52
N GLY A 181 -2.73 0.12 6.26
CA GLY A 181 -4.02 0.48 5.66
C GLY A 181 -4.98 -0.71 5.77
N THR A 182 -4.91 -1.65 4.82
CA THR A 182 -5.62 -2.93 4.91
C THR A 182 -4.92 -3.96 5.80
N GLY A 183 -3.63 -3.76 6.06
CA GLY A 183 -2.80 -4.71 6.81
C GLY A 183 -2.20 -5.84 5.96
N GLY A 184 -2.57 -5.95 4.69
CA GLY A 184 -2.08 -7.03 3.82
C GLY A 184 -0.56 -7.06 3.67
N THR A 185 0.10 -5.90 3.56
CA THR A 185 1.56 -5.81 3.46
C THR A 185 2.26 -6.34 4.71
N VAL A 186 1.87 -5.82 5.89
CA VAL A 186 2.47 -6.23 7.18
C VAL A 186 2.24 -7.71 7.42
N THR A 187 1.04 -8.21 7.14
CA THR A 187 0.69 -9.63 7.29
C THR A 187 1.51 -10.51 6.34
N GLY A 188 1.38 -10.31 5.04
CA GLY A 188 2.00 -11.23 4.08
C GLY A 188 3.54 -11.19 4.10
N VAL A 189 4.15 -9.99 4.17
CA VAL A 189 5.60 -9.87 4.30
C VAL A 189 6.07 -10.42 5.64
N GLY A 190 5.35 -10.08 6.73
CA GLY A 190 5.72 -10.52 8.07
C GLY A 190 5.68 -12.04 8.23
N GLU A 191 4.63 -12.70 7.75
CA GLU A 191 4.53 -14.16 7.74
C GLU A 191 5.69 -14.81 6.98
N TYR A 192 5.96 -14.34 5.75
CA TYR A 192 7.05 -14.86 4.94
C TYR A 192 8.42 -14.67 5.60
N LEU A 193 8.72 -13.45 6.05
CA LEU A 193 10.03 -13.17 6.66
C LEU A 193 10.24 -13.94 7.96
N LYS A 194 9.21 -14.06 8.82
CA LYS A 194 9.30 -14.85 10.06
C LYS A 194 9.45 -16.34 9.81
N GLU A 195 8.87 -16.86 8.72
CA GLU A 195 9.10 -18.26 8.29
C GLU A 195 10.56 -18.49 7.91
N LYS A 196 11.18 -17.56 7.17
CA LYS A 196 12.57 -17.69 6.70
C LYS A 196 13.60 -17.32 7.77
N LYS A 197 13.32 -16.31 8.58
CA LYS A 197 14.20 -15.77 9.63
C LYS A 197 13.35 -15.42 10.87
N PRO A 198 13.10 -16.38 11.79
CA PRO A 198 12.23 -16.16 12.95
C PRO A 198 12.64 -14.99 13.86
N SER A 199 13.89 -14.53 13.77
CA SER A 199 14.41 -13.38 14.54
C SER A 199 14.07 -12.02 13.93
N VAL A 200 13.48 -11.96 12.71
CA VAL A 200 13.10 -10.70 12.10
C VAL A 200 12.02 -9.99 12.92
N LYS A 201 12.19 -8.69 13.11
CA LYS A 201 11.20 -7.85 13.80
C LYS A 201 10.29 -7.19 12.77
N ILE A 202 9.00 -7.32 12.96
CA ILE A 202 7.97 -6.68 12.11
C ILE A 202 7.39 -5.49 12.86
N VAL A 203 7.42 -4.32 12.22
CA VAL A 203 6.94 -3.07 12.82
C VAL A 203 5.80 -2.50 11.97
N ALA A 204 4.66 -2.34 12.62
CA ALA A 204 3.47 -1.73 12.05
C ALA A 204 3.47 -0.22 12.33
N VAL A 205 3.08 0.58 11.34
CA VAL A 205 2.95 2.05 11.49
C VAL A 205 1.49 2.44 11.37
N GLU A 206 1.03 3.26 12.33
CA GLU A 206 -0.32 3.82 12.32
C GLU A 206 -0.29 5.34 12.55
N PRO A 207 -1.35 6.10 12.20
CA PRO A 207 -1.44 7.52 12.53
C PRO A 207 -1.58 7.72 14.05
N GLU A 208 -0.80 8.64 14.61
CA GLU A 208 -0.83 8.96 16.05
C GLU A 208 -2.22 9.44 16.51
N SER A 209 -2.93 10.20 15.67
CA SER A 209 -4.29 10.69 15.96
C SER A 209 -5.39 9.66 15.69
N SER A 210 -5.05 8.48 15.15
CA SER A 210 -5.98 7.35 14.94
C SER A 210 -5.31 6.04 15.34
N PRO A 211 -4.93 5.87 16.63
CA PRO A 211 -4.14 4.74 17.12
C PRO A 211 -5.03 3.51 17.36
N VAL A 212 -5.62 3.00 16.30
CA VAL A 212 -6.57 1.87 16.36
C VAL A 212 -5.88 0.59 16.82
N LEU A 213 -4.66 0.33 16.31
CA LEU A 213 -3.94 -0.92 16.62
C LEU A 213 -3.37 -0.91 18.03
N SER A 214 -2.83 0.23 18.49
CA SER A 214 -2.18 0.33 19.79
C SER A 214 -3.15 0.69 20.94
N LYS A 215 -4.23 1.45 20.66
CA LYS A 215 -5.12 1.98 21.70
C LYS A 215 -6.61 1.70 21.44
N GLY A 216 -6.99 1.10 20.31
CA GLY A 216 -8.39 0.83 19.96
C GLY A 216 -9.22 2.09 19.65
N VAL A 217 -8.58 3.23 19.37
CA VAL A 217 -9.24 4.52 19.16
C VAL A 217 -9.07 5.00 17.74
N ALA A 218 -10.18 5.22 17.04
CA ALA A 218 -10.17 5.84 15.72
C ALA A 218 -10.26 7.37 15.83
N GLY A 219 -9.58 8.07 14.93
CA GLY A 219 -9.60 9.52 14.87
C GLY A 219 -9.28 10.06 13.48
N ALA A 220 -9.52 11.35 13.27
CA ALA A 220 -9.18 12.01 12.01
C ALA A 220 -7.66 12.18 11.87
N HIS A 221 -7.15 11.93 10.68
CA HIS A 221 -5.74 12.12 10.33
C HIS A 221 -5.58 12.50 8.85
N LYS A 222 -4.37 12.95 8.47
CA LYS A 222 -4.04 13.39 7.10
C LYS A 222 -3.10 12.42 6.38
N ILE A 223 -2.73 11.29 6.98
CA ILE A 223 -1.84 10.30 6.38
C ILE A 223 -2.66 9.38 5.46
N GLN A 224 -2.86 9.81 4.22
CA GLN A 224 -3.63 9.04 3.24
C GLN A 224 -2.97 7.67 2.98
N GLY A 225 -3.79 6.63 2.86
CA GLY A 225 -3.35 5.27 2.52
C GLY A 225 -3.17 4.32 3.70
N ILE A 226 -3.13 4.84 4.94
CA ILE A 226 -3.10 4.04 6.18
C ILE A 226 -4.17 4.52 7.15
N GLY A 227 -4.36 3.82 8.26
CA GLY A 227 -5.28 4.23 9.31
C GLY A 227 -6.75 4.17 8.90
N ALA A 228 -7.26 2.99 8.56
CA ALA A 228 -8.63 2.77 8.09
C ALA A 228 -9.73 3.09 9.13
N GLY A 229 -9.36 3.32 10.40
CA GLY A 229 -10.30 3.60 11.48
C GLY A 229 -10.88 2.35 12.14
N PHE A 230 -10.49 1.17 11.70
CA PHE A 230 -10.85 -0.13 12.26
C PHE A 230 -9.72 -1.13 12.04
N VAL A 231 -9.77 -2.28 12.70
CA VAL A 231 -8.84 -3.40 12.47
C VAL A 231 -9.36 -4.22 11.29
N PRO A 232 -8.63 -4.26 10.14
CA PRO A 232 -9.07 -5.02 8.97
C PRO A 232 -9.05 -6.53 9.21
N GLU A 233 -9.95 -7.26 8.55
CA GLU A 233 -10.04 -8.71 8.68
C GLU A 233 -8.79 -9.45 8.16
N VAL A 234 -8.17 -8.91 7.10
CA VAL A 234 -6.95 -9.50 6.50
C VAL A 234 -5.68 -9.20 7.29
N LEU A 235 -5.74 -8.38 8.35
CA LEU A 235 -4.60 -8.10 9.21
C LEU A 235 -4.42 -9.20 10.27
N ASP A 236 -3.32 -9.93 10.21
CA ASP A 236 -2.90 -10.75 11.35
C ASP A 236 -2.26 -9.86 12.43
N THR A 237 -2.99 -9.62 13.51
CA THR A 237 -2.52 -8.79 14.63
C THR A 237 -1.43 -9.43 15.47
N LYS A 238 -1.05 -10.68 15.19
CA LYS A 238 0.02 -11.40 15.88
C LYS A 238 1.34 -11.39 15.11
N VAL A 239 1.32 -10.91 13.86
CA VAL A 239 2.49 -10.95 12.99
C VAL A 239 3.52 -9.86 13.34
N TYR A 240 3.07 -8.69 13.79
CA TYR A 240 3.95 -7.59 14.16
C TYR A 240 4.36 -7.63 15.63
N ASP A 241 5.57 -7.16 15.89
CA ASP A 241 6.22 -7.16 17.20
C ASP A 241 6.17 -5.79 17.90
N GLU A 242 5.97 -4.72 17.09
CA GLU A 242 5.89 -3.34 17.57
C GLU A 242 4.96 -2.52 16.70
N ILE A 243 4.31 -1.53 17.31
CA ILE A 243 3.51 -0.51 16.63
C ILE A 243 4.14 0.85 16.89
N ILE A 244 4.38 1.64 15.84
CA ILE A 244 4.88 3.01 15.94
C ILE A 244 3.81 3.97 15.42
N PRO A 245 3.18 4.75 16.32
CA PRO A 245 2.31 5.85 15.93
C PRO A 245 3.14 7.00 15.34
N VAL A 246 2.66 7.61 14.24
CA VAL A 246 3.34 8.70 13.55
C VAL A 246 2.40 9.89 13.36
N SER A 247 2.86 11.10 13.68
CA SER A 247 2.09 12.32 13.49
C SER A 247 2.00 12.71 12.01
N ASN A 248 1.00 13.54 11.66
CA ASN A 248 0.88 14.07 10.30
C ASN A 248 2.13 14.86 9.89
N GLU A 249 2.64 15.68 10.80
CA GLU A 249 3.79 16.54 10.60
C GLU A 249 5.06 15.75 10.32
N ALA A 250 5.33 14.71 11.13
CA ALA A 250 6.47 13.82 10.92
C ALA A 250 6.40 13.09 9.58
N ALA A 251 5.21 12.65 9.17
CA ALA A 251 4.99 12.02 7.87
C ALA A 251 5.28 12.98 6.71
N PHE A 252 4.78 14.22 6.78
CA PHE A 252 5.01 15.23 5.74
C PHE A 252 6.48 15.65 5.66
N GLU A 253 7.11 15.94 6.80
CA GLU A 253 8.51 16.36 6.85
C GLU A 253 9.45 15.28 6.31
N THR A 254 9.22 14.03 6.69
CA THR A 254 10.04 12.91 6.23
C THR A 254 9.82 12.63 4.75
N GLY A 255 8.57 12.70 4.26
CA GLY A 255 8.26 12.56 2.84
C GLY A 255 8.99 13.62 1.99
N ARG A 256 8.96 14.88 2.42
CA ARG A 256 9.74 15.98 1.77
C ARG A 256 11.24 15.75 1.86
N LEU A 257 11.72 15.27 2.99
CA LEU A 257 13.15 14.99 3.18
C LEU A 257 13.63 13.92 2.18
N ILE A 258 12.90 12.84 1.99
CA ILE A 258 13.24 11.79 1.02
C ILE A 258 13.37 12.40 -0.38
N GLY A 259 12.40 13.20 -0.81
CA GLY A 259 12.46 13.87 -2.11
C GLY A 259 13.69 14.74 -2.28
N ARG A 260 14.03 15.54 -1.26
CA ARG A 260 15.12 16.53 -1.30
C ARG A 260 16.52 15.93 -1.11
N SER A 261 16.62 14.80 -0.39
CA SER A 261 17.92 14.19 -0.08
C SER A 261 18.23 12.95 -0.90
N GLU A 262 17.23 12.10 -1.18
CA GLU A 262 17.44 10.85 -1.91
C GLU A 262 17.00 10.92 -3.38
N GLY A 263 16.34 12.01 -3.80
CA GLY A 263 15.94 12.23 -5.19
C GLY A 263 14.74 11.40 -5.65
N VAL A 264 13.93 10.87 -4.73
CA VAL A 264 12.72 10.12 -5.04
C VAL A 264 11.49 10.75 -4.38
N LEU A 265 10.45 11.02 -5.16
CA LEU A 265 9.18 11.56 -4.65
C LEU A 265 8.29 10.41 -4.19
N VAL A 266 7.86 10.48 -2.94
CA VAL A 266 7.04 9.44 -2.30
C VAL A 266 5.78 10.04 -1.67
N GLY A 267 4.76 9.21 -1.44
CA GLY A 267 3.51 9.66 -0.83
C GLY A 267 3.59 9.87 0.69
N ILE A 268 2.49 10.36 1.27
CA ILE A 268 2.40 10.73 2.70
C ILE A 268 2.65 9.50 3.59
N SER A 269 2.05 8.37 3.29
CA SER A 269 2.25 7.13 4.07
C SER A 269 3.66 6.57 3.96
N SER A 270 4.35 6.84 2.84
CA SER A 270 5.78 6.53 2.69
C SER A 270 6.62 7.37 3.66
N GLY A 271 6.30 8.65 3.80
CA GLY A 271 6.93 9.53 4.79
C GLY A 271 6.72 9.02 6.23
N ALA A 272 5.51 8.57 6.56
CA ALA A 272 5.21 7.99 7.87
C ALA A 272 6.02 6.71 8.14
N ALA A 273 6.07 5.79 7.19
CA ALA A 273 6.83 4.55 7.31
C ALA A 273 8.34 4.83 7.44
N ALA A 274 8.87 5.72 6.61
CA ALA A 274 10.28 6.10 6.67
C ALA A 274 10.65 6.81 7.97
N TYR A 275 9.78 7.67 8.52
CA TYR A 275 9.99 8.26 9.84
C TYR A 275 10.17 7.18 10.91
N ALA A 276 9.27 6.20 10.95
CA ALA A 276 9.36 5.09 11.90
C ALA A 276 10.67 4.29 11.72
N ALA A 277 11.09 4.03 10.48
CA ALA A 277 12.35 3.35 10.19
C ALA A 277 13.58 4.15 10.67
N VAL A 278 13.58 5.46 10.49
CA VAL A 278 14.65 6.35 10.98
C VAL A 278 14.70 6.35 12.51
N GLU A 279 13.55 6.43 13.19
CA GLU A 279 13.50 6.37 14.65
C GLU A 279 13.99 5.02 15.20
N LEU A 280 13.68 3.92 14.52
CA LEU A 280 14.24 2.60 14.84
C LEU A 280 15.77 2.56 14.62
N ALA A 281 16.26 3.16 13.53
CA ALA A 281 17.68 3.19 13.18
C ALA A 281 18.53 4.03 14.15
N LYS A 282 17.93 5.01 14.85
CA LYS A 282 18.58 5.81 15.89
C LYS A 282 18.79 5.04 17.21
N ARG A 283 18.05 3.96 17.42
CA ARG A 283 18.14 3.19 18.67
C ARG A 283 19.47 2.44 18.76
N PRO A 284 20.21 2.55 19.87
CA PRO A 284 21.53 1.90 20.03
C PRO A 284 21.51 0.39 19.78
N GLU A 285 20.44 -0.29 20.21
CA GLU A 285 20.27 -1.74 20.05
C GLU A 285 20.09 -2.19 18.58
N ASN A 286 19.86 -1.24 17.69
CA ASN A 286 19.73 -1.50 16.25
C ASN A 286 20.98 -1.14 15.45
N ALA A 287 22.08 -0.77 16.11
CA ALA A 287 23.35 -0.52 15.46
C ALA A 287 23.82 -1.77 14.68
N GLY A 288 24.22 -1.59 13.43
CA GLY A 288 24.65 -2.67 12.53
C GLY A 288 23.53 -3.49 11.90
N LYS A 289 22.25 -3.23 12.23
CA LYS A 289 21.11 -3.94 11.65
C LYS A 289 20.68 -3.37 10.30
N THR A 290 20.06 -4.22 9.51
CA THR A 290 19.41 -3.87 8.24
C THR A 290 17.91 -3.69 8.46
N ILE A 291 17.41 -2.48 8.24
CA ILE A 291 16.00 -2.11 8.35
C ILE A 291 15.44 -1.90 6.94
N VAL A 292 14.44 -2.67 6.57
CA VAL A 292 13.72 -2.50 5.31
C VAL A 292 12.39 -1.80 5.58
N VAL A 293 12.14 -0.69 4.90
CA VAL A 293 10.89 0.05 4.97
C VAL A 293 10.19 0.06 3.63
N LEU A 294 8.90 -0.29 3.60
CA LEU A 294 8.12 -0.24 2.38
C LEU A 294 7.54 1.16 2.18
N LEU A 295 7.86 1.76 1.02
CA LEU A 295 7.33 3.04 0.57
C LEU A 295 6.24 2.79 -0.48
N PRO A 296 4.93 2.97 -0.12
CA PRO A 296 3.82 2.42 -0.88
C PRO A 296 3.60 2.99 -2.26
N ASP A 297 3.83 4.31 -2.48
CA ASP A 297 3.45 4.96 -3.72
C ASP A 297 4.30 6.19 -4.08
N THR A 298 4.04 6.73 -5.29
CA THR A 298 4.68 7.93 -5.82
C THR A 298 4.16 9.21 -5.17
N GLY A 299 5.04 10.22 -5.06
CA GLY A 299 4.70 11.58 -4.62
C GLY A 299 3.84 12.37 -5.60
N ASP A 300 3.82 12.00 -6.87
CA ASP A 300 3.10 12.74 -7.93
C ASP A 300 1.59 12.88 -7.65
N ARG A 301 1.03 11.95 -6.88
CA ARG A 301 -0.40 11.97 -6.47
C ARG A 301 -0.71 12.96 -5.35
N TYR A 302 0.31 13.64 -4.82
CA TYR A 302 0.22 14.47 -3.62
C TYR A 302 0.74 15.90 -3.83
N LEU A 303 1.03 16.30 -5.09
CA LEU A 303 1.59 17.63 -5.42
C LEU A 303 0.67 18.78 -4.98
N SER A 304 -0.66 18.56 -5.01
CA SER A 304 -1.66 19.54 -4.57
C SER A 304 -2.02 19.43 -3.08
N THR A 305 -1.33 18.56 -2.32
CA THR A 305 -1.58 18.36 -0.88
C THR A 305 -0.53 19.09 -0.03
N PRO A 306 -0.76 19.22 1.31
CA PRO A 306 0.25 19.80 2.21
C PRO A 306 1.58 19.03 2.28
N LEU A 307 1.71 17.89 1.61
CA LEU A 307 3.01 17.21 1.48
C LEU A 307 4.01 18.06 0.70
N PHE A 308 3.58 18.65 -0.43
CA PHE A 308 4.42 19.44 -1.32
C PHE A 308 3.89 20.87 -1.58
N GLY A 309 2.60 21.11 -1.32
CA GLY A 309 1.99 22.41 -1.41
C GLY A 309 2.30 23.30 -0.20
N ASP A 310 2.18 24.61 -0.38
CA ASP A 310 2.30 25.62 0.68
C ASP A 310 1.13 25.57 1.68
#